data_06a032f539b1d8af9932f5f22f1d3988
#
_entry.id   06a032f539b1d8af9932f5f22f1d3988
#
_cell.length_a   1.000
_cell.length_b   1.000
_cell.length_c   1.000
_cell.angle_alpha   90.00
_cell.angle_beta   90.00
_cell.angle_gamma   90.00
#
_symmetry.space_group_name_H-M   'P 1'
#
loop_
_entity.id
_entity.type
_entity.pdbx_description
1 polymer ?
#
loop_
_entity_poly.entity_id
_entity_poly.type
_entity_poly.pdbx_seq_one_letter_code
_entity_poly.pdbx_strand_id
1 'polypeptide(L)'
;MKNTHKTLLVLTLALAAASAHAHTIPCPAPREVPEGEGIETPYPVCGALGVFDQHGKKGFFDPHSGAVVVPAQFDAVYNDYVDDTLTPVKKGEKWGYVDTQGKAHTAWEFDQVSLFLYDDALAIVGKDGRYGMINRNGETAVPLEYDRLDGFMRPENGYNYLTVACKAGKCGYLDEKGKTVIALDYDDAGGFGAAIAPVKKGDRWGYINPQGKTVQPFEYEAAEAFTHNWIGSRERECVEAQKNGKRVAIDPQGKTLPENTRCELLPPPNI
;
A
#
# COMPACT_ATOMS: atom_id res chain seq x y z
N MET A 1 19.18 -33.46 57.27
CA MET A 1 20.10 -32.64 56.45
C MET A 1 19.44 -32.45 55.08
N LYS A 2 18.86 -31.28 54.84
CA LYS A 2 18.13 -30.92 53.60
C LYS A 2 19.02 -30.00 52.78
N ASN A 3 19.49 -30.47 51.64
CA ASN A 3 20.23 -29.65 50.67
C ASN A 3 19.23 -28.95 49.74
N THR A 4 19.14 -27.65 49.85
CA THR A 4 18.41 -26.77 48.95
C THR A 4 19.36 -26.25 47.86
N HIS A 5 19.22 -26.77 46.63
CA HIS A 5 19.89 -26.20 45.50
C HIS A 5 19.14 -24.92 45.05
N LYS A 6 19.79 -23.77 45.23
CA LYS A 6 19.39 -22.52 44.62
C LYS A 6 19.89 -22.50 43.18
N THR A 7 18.97 -22.61 42.23
CA THR A 7 19.28 -22.42 40.82
C THR A 7 19.39 -20.91 40.58
N LEU A 8 20.59 -20.47 40.22
CA LEU A 8 20.88 -19.07 39.87
C LEU A 8 20.46 -18.85 38.40
N LEU A 9 19.42 -18.09 38.22
CA LEU A 9 18.97 -17.68 36.91
C LEU A 9 19.91 -16.56 36.36
N VAL A 10 20.81 -16.94 35.49
CA VAL A 10 21.67 -15.95 34.78
C VAL A 10 20.86 -15.31 33.70
N LEU A 11 20.47 -14.04 33.94
CA LEU A 11 19.85 -13.19 32.93
C LEU A 11 20.95 -12.69 31.99
N THR A 12 21.14 -13.33 30.86
CA THR A 12 21.99 -12.81 29.79
C THR A 12 21.20 -11.75 29.02
N LEU A 13 21.50 -10.47 29.30
CA LEU A 13 21.10 -9.37 28.40
C LEU A 13 21.88 -9.53 27.10
N ALA A 14 21.25 -10.04 26.08
CA ALA A 14 21.74 -9.92 24.72
C ALA A 14 21.42 -8.50 24.22
N LEU A 15 22.43 -7.61 24.22
CA LEU A 15 22.38 -6.40 23.40
C LEU A 15 22.35 -6.83 21.93
N ALA A 16 21.18 -6.88 21.35
CA ALA A 16 21.04 -6.95 19.90
C ALA A 16 21.40 -5.59 19.33
N ALA A 17 22.53 -5.53 18.63
CA ALA A 17 22.87 -4.40 17.79
C ALA A 17 21.75 -4.20 16.76
N ALA A 18 21.02 -3.10 16.85
CA ALA A 18 20.03 -2.70 15.87
C ALA A 18 20.73 -2.32 14.58
N SER A 19 20.90 -3.25 13.68
CA SER A 19 21.21 -2.95 12.30
C SER A 19 19.97 -2.30 11.68
N ALA A 20 20.14 -1.07 11.20
CA ALA A 20 19.10 -0.32 10.50
C ALA A 20 18.71 -1.04 9.20
N HIS A 21 17.72 -1.91 9.32
CA HIS A 21 17.01 -2.49 8.18
C HIS A 21 15.59 -1.94 8.24
N ALA A 22 15.17 -1.44 7.10
CA ALA A 22 13.83 -0.96 6.79
C ALA A 22 12.73 -1.55 7.66
N HIS A 23 11.90 -0.69 8.23
CA HIS A 23 10.80 -1.04 9.11
C HIS A 23 9.75 -1.92 8.43
N THR A 24 10.05 -3.19 8.25
CA THR A 24 9.04 -4.21 8.47
C THR A 24 8.92 -4.30 9.98
N ILE A 25 7.95 -3.63 10.58
CA ILE A 25 7.59 -3.94 11.96
C ILE A 25 7.25 -5.43 11.92
N PRO A 26 8.07 -6.32 12.51
CA PRO A 26 7.73 -7.72 12.50
C PRO A 26 6.44 -7.84 13.29
N CYS A 27 5.40 -8.34 12.63
CA CYS A 27 4.15 -8.60 13.29
C CYS A 27 4.41 -9.52 14.47
N PRO A 28 4.01 -9.18 15.70
CA PRO A 28 4.28 -10.00 16.86
C PRO A 28 3.53 -11.33 16.75
N ALA A 29 4.14 -12.41 17.26
CA ALA A 29 3.40 -13.64 17.47
C ALA A 29 2.26 -13.38 18.47
N PRO A 30 1.08 -13.98 18.27
CA PRO A 30 -0.01 -13.88 19.22
C PRO A 30 0.42 -14.50 20.56
N ARG A 31 -0.04 -13.94 21.68
CA ARG A 31 0.20 -14.49 23.01
C ARG A 31 -0.60 -15.77 23.25
N GLU A 32 -1.82 -15.77 22.77
CA GLU A 32 -2.78 -16.85 22.85
C GLU A 32 -3.38 -17.09 21.46
N VAL A 33 -3.67 -18.35 21.16
CA VAL A 33 -4.28 -18.76 19.88
C VAL A 33 -5.54 -19.58 20.17
N PRO A 34 -6.55 -19.57 19.30
CA PRO A 34 -7.72 -20.40 19.47
C PRO A 34 -7.35 -21.89 19.54
N GLU A 35 -8.02 -22.63 20.43
CA GLU A 35 -7.92 -24.07 20.52
C GLU A 35 -9.15 -24.73 19.92
N GLY A 36 -8.96 -25.83 19.20
CA GLY A 36 -10.08 -26.60 18.62
C GLY A 36 -9.63 -27.52 17.51
N GLU A 37 -10.49 -28.49 17.20
CA GLU A 37 -10.24 -29.43 16.11
C GLU A 37 -10.19 -28.71 14.75
N GLY A 38 -9.13 -28.94 13.97
CA GLY A 38 -8.95 -28.38 12.65
C GLY A 38 -8.63 -26.90 12.63
N ILE A 39 -8.28 -26.28 13.77
CA ILE A 39 -7.79 -24.90 13.83
C ILE A 39 -6.31 -24.87 13.51
N GLU A 40 -5.97 -24.08 12.50
CA GLU A 40 -4.60 -23.73 12.15
C GLU A 40 -4.40 -22.24 12.41
N THR A 41 -3.39 -21.92 13.21
CA THR A 41 -3.02 -20.53 13.49
C THR A 41 -1.64 -20.29 12.94
N PRO A 42 -1.55 -19.63 11.86
CA PRO A 42 -0.26 -19.63 11.19
C PRO A 42 0.59 -18.41 11.40
N TYR A 43 0.15 -17.24 11.90
CA TYR A 43 0.97 -16.08 11.57
C TYR A 43 1.05 -15.00 12.64
N PRO A 44 2.13 -14.20 12.57
CA PRO A 44 2.23 -12.99 13.36
C PRO A 44 1.01 -12.08 13.12
N VAL A 45 0.47 -11.53 14.20
CA VAL A 45 -0.70 -10.65 14.14
C VAL A 45 -0.26 -9.26 13.72
N CYS A 46 -0.62 -8.86 12.50
CA CYS A 46 -0.25 -7.57 11.93
C CYS A 46 -1.35 -6.51 12.07
N GLY A 47 -2.49 -6.86 12.61
CA GLY A 47 -3.67 -5.99 12.71
C GLY A 47 -4.29 -5.99 14.09
N ALA A 48 -5.51 -5.49 14.17
CA ALA A 48 -6.30 -5.42 15.40
C ALA A 48 -6.64 -6.81 15.99
N LEU A 49 -6.82 -7.81 15.11
CA LEU A 49 -7.12 -9.19 15.47
C LEU A 49 -6.22 -10.16 14.71
N GLY A 50 -6.07 -11.36 15.22
CA GLY A 50 -5.44 -12.47 14.51
C GLY A 50 -6.40 -13.16 13.55
N VAL A 51 -5.85 -13.75 12.49
CA VAL A 51 -6.59 -14.60 11.55
C VAL A 51 -6.30 -16.07 11.87
N PHE A 52 -7.30 -16.92 11.89
CA PHE A 52 -7.14 -18.38 11.98
C PHE A 52 -7.89 -19.07 10.84
N ASP A 53 -7.41 -20.24 10.45
CA ASP A 53 -8.10 -21.14 9.52
C ASP A 53 -8.75 -22.28 10.28
N GLN A 54 -9.95 -22.65 9.89
CA GLN A 54 -10.64 -23.85 10.36
C GLN A 54 -11.40 -24.46 9.20
N HIS A 55 -11.04 -25.69 8.82
CA HIS A 55 -11.63 -26.42 7.70
C HIS A 55 -11.67 -25.65 6.37
N GLY A 56 -10.59 -24.90 6.08
CA GLY A 56 -10.45 -24.09 4.86
C GLY A 56 -11.27 -22.80 4.85
N LYS A 57 -11.77 -22.36 6.00
CA LYS A 57 -12.41 -21.06 6.19
C LYS A 57 -11.63 -20.24 7.22
N LYS A 58 -11.60 -18.94 7.02
CA LYS A 58 -10.92 -17.99 7.91
C LYS A 58 -11.88 -17.31 8.85
N GLY A 59 -11.42 -17.09 10.09
CA GLY A 59 -12.09 -16.33 11.14
C GLY A 59 -11.13 -15.39 11.83
N PHE A 60 -11.61 -14.64 12.83
CA PHE A 60 -10.81 -13.70 13.61
C PHE A 60 -10.78 -14.07 15.08
N PHE A 61 -9.64 -13.84 15.73
CA PHE A 61 -9.44 -14.09 17.15
C PHE A 61 -8.71 -12.93 17.84
N ASP A 62 -8.91 -12.77 19.14
CA ASP A 62 -8.17 -11.82 19.96
C ASP A 62 -6.78 -12.43 20.28
N PRO A 63 -5.68 -11.81 19.85
CA PRO A 63 -4.34 -12.35 20.04
C PRO A 63 -3.82 -12.30 21.49
N HIS A 64 -4.55 -11.66 22.41
CA HIS A 64 -4.19 -11.58 23.83
C HIS A 64 -4.84 -12.71 24.64
N SER A 65 -6.07 -13.08 24.30
CA SER A 65 -6.87 -14.07 25.02
C SER A 65 -7.09 -15.38 24.29
N GLY A 66 -6.77 -15.45 22.98
CA GLY A 66 -7.09 -16.59 22.12
C GLY A 66 -8.59 -16.74 21.81
N ALA A 67 -9.45 -15.84 22.32
CA ALA A 67 -10.87 -15.95 22.12
C ALA A 67 -11.27 -15.73 20.66
N VAL A 68 -12.08 -16.63 20.09
CA VAL A 68 -12.68 -16.46 18.77
C VAL A 68 -13.66 -15.29 18.81
N VAL A 69 -13.38 -14.25 18.02
CA VAL A 69 -14.25 -13.06 17.85
C VAL A 69 -15.20 -13.25 16.68
N VAL A 70 -14.69 -13.75 15.55
CA VAL A 70 -15.50 -14.06 14.37
C VAL A 70 -15.25 -15.51 14.00
N PRO A 71 -16.27 -16.38 14.04
CA PRO A 71 -16.13 -17.78 13.61
C PRO A 71 -15.64 -17.90 12.17
N ALA A 72 -14.94 -19.00 11.87
CA ALA A 72 -14.43 -19.29 10.53
C ALA A 72 -15.58 -19.37 9.51
N GLN A 73 -15.64 -18.44 8.60
CA GLN A 73 -16.73 -18.32 7.60
C GLN A 73 -16.30 -17.70 6.28
N PHE A 74 -15.12 -17.09 6.21
CA PHE A 74 -14.61 -16.43 5.01
C PHE A 74 -13.70 -17.35 4.21
N ASP A 75 -13.72 -17.25 2.89
CA ASP A 75 -12.82 -18.00 2.02
C ASP A 75 -11.41 -17.42 2.00
N ALA A 76 -11.28 -16.13 2.23
CA ALA A 76 -10.00 -15.44 2.40
C ALA A 76 -10.16 -14.16 3.23
N VAL A 77 -9.07 -13.74 3.83
CA VAL A 77 -8.84 -12.43 4.41
C VAL A 77 -7.68 -11.80 3.64
N TYR A 78 -7.81 -10.55 3.23
CA TYR A 78 -6.81 -9.91 2.38
C TYR A 78 -5.48 -9.74 3.14
N ASN A 79 -4.42 -10.38 2.62
CA ASN A 79 -3.08 -10.44 3.25
C ASN A 79 -3.08 -10.97 4.70
N ASP A 80 -4.11 -11.71 5.13
CA ASP A 80 -4.32 -12.14 6.52
C ASP A 80 -4.16 -11.01 7.55
N TYR A 81 -4.58 -9.79 7.16
CA TYR A 81 -4.51 -8.58 7.97
C TYR A 81 -5.92 -8.11 8.34
N VAL A 82 -6.17 -7.92 9.65
CA VAL A 82 -7.43 -7.39 10.17
C VAL A 82 -7.25 -5.93 10.56
N ASP A 83 -7.86 -5.04 9.80
CA ASP A 83 -7.88 -3.58 10.09
C ASP A 83 -8.77 -3.30 11.29
N ASP A 84 -8.49 -2.24 12.04
CA ASP A 84 -9.29 -1.80 13.19
C ASP A 84 -10.64 -1.19 12.79
N THR A 85 -10.84 -0.91 11.51
CA THR A 85 -12.08 -0.39 10.94
C THR A 85 -12.76 -1.40 10.02
N LEU A 86 -12.29 -1.53 8.78
CA LEU A 86 -12.85 -2.44 7.79
C LEU A 86 -11.78 -3.31 7.14
N THR A 87 -12.02 -4.60 7.17
CA THR A 87 -11.17 -5.64 6.61
C THR A 87 -11.79 -6.22 5.34
N PRO A 88 -11.07 -6.27 4.22
CA PRO A 88 -11.57 -6.96 3.05
C PRO A 88 -11.49 -8.47 3.23
N VAL A 89 -12.63 -9.13 3.05
CA VAL A 89 -12.80 -10.58 3.15
C VAL A 89 -13.51 -11.13 1.93
N LYS A 90 -13.27 -12.39 1.61
CA LYS A 90 -13.85 -13.08 0.45
C LYS A 90 -14.93 -14.06 0.87
N LYS A 91 -16.05 -14.08 0.14
CA LYS A 91 -17.07 -15.15 0.18
C LYS A 91 -17.39 -15.59 -1.24
N GLY A 92 -17.17 -16.86 -1.54
CA GLY A 92 -17.21 -17.34 -2.91
C GLY A 92 -16.13 -16.65 -3.76
N GLU A 93 -16.53 -16.13 -4.91
CA GLU A 93 -15.58 -15.48 -5.84
C GLU A 93 -15.41 -13.96 -5.59
N LYS A 94 -16.21 -13.37 -4.70
CA LYS A 94 -16.26 -11.90 -4.53
C LYS A 94 -15.78 -11.46 -3.16
N TRP A 95 -15.20 -10.27 -3.15
CA TRP A 95 -14.77 -9.57 -1.95
C TRP A 95 -15.84 -8.63 -1.42
N GLY A 96 -15.83 -8.41 -0.13
CA GLY A 96 -16.58 -7.40 0.59
C GLY A 96 -15.78 -6.93 1.80
N TYR A 97 -16.29 -5.96 2.53
CA TYR A 97 -15.64 -5.43 3.72
C TYR A 97 -16.47 -5.70 4.96
N VAL A 98 -15.79 -6.12 6.02
CA VAL A 98 -16.40 -6.38 7.33
C VAL A 98 -15.66 -5.61 8.41
N ASP A 99 -16.35 -5.28 9.51
CA ASP A 99 -15.70 -4.75 10.72
C ASP A 99 -15.05 -5.87 11.56
N THR A 100 -14.43 -5.50 12.66
CA THR A 100 -13.77 -6.44 13.58
C THR A 100 -14.74 -7.43 14.24
N GLN A 101 -16.05 -7.23 14.14
CA GLN A 101 -17.09 -8.16 14.61
C GLN A 101 -17.62 -9.06 13.47
N GLY A 102 -17.06 -8.93 12.27
CA GLY A 102 -17.48 -9.70 11.10
C GLY A 102 -18.78 -9.23 10.46
N LYS A 103 -19.30 -8.06 10.86
CA LYS A 103 -20.48 -7.45 10.26
C LYS A 103 -20.12 -6.84 8.91
N ALA A 104 -20.86 -7.19 7.87
CA ALA A 104 -20.64 -6.64 6.53
C ALA A 104 -21.07 -5.16 6.44
N HIS A 105 -20.20 -4.36 5.85
CA HIS A 105 -20.42 -2.96 5.51
C HIS A 105 -20.57 -2.73 4.01
N THR A 106 -20.19 -3.71 3.19
CA THR A 106 -20.46 -3.72 1.74
C THR A 106 -21.10 -5.05 1.35
N ALA A 107 -21.69 -5.10 0.15
CA ALA A 107 -22.03 -6.38 -0.46
C ALA A 107 -20.75 -7.15 -0.85
N TRP A 108 -20.87 -8.47 -1.05
CA TRP A 108 -19.81 -9.29 -1.66
C TRP A 108 -19.91 -9.18 -3.19
N GLU A 109 -19.33 -8.14 -3.74
CA GLU A 109 -19.51 -7.81 -5.16
C GLU A 109 -18.23 -7.42 -5.90
N PHE A 110 -17.12 -7.16 -5.17
CA PHE A 110 -15.89 -6.69 -5.76
C PHE A 110 -15.03 -7.85 -6.27
N ASP A 111 -14.38 -7.64 -7.42
CA ASP A 111 -13.37 -8.54 -7.99
C ASP A 111 -12.00 -8.26 -7.39
N GLN A 112 -11.75 -7.00 -7.05
CA GLN A 112 -10.49 -6.51 -6.50
C GLN A 112 -10.75 -5.54 -5.35
N VAL A 113 -9.87 -5.56 -4.37
CA VAL A 113 -9.96 -4.73 -3.17
C VAL A 113 -8.56 -4.29 -2.74
N SER A 114 -8.46 -3.21 -1.98
CA SER A 114 -7.25 -2.83 -1.26
C SER A 114 -7.54 -2.74 0.25
N LEU A 115 -6.49 -2.71 1.06
CA LEU A 115 -6.59 -2.28 2.45
C LEU A 115 -6.81 -0.76 2.51
N PHE A 116 -7.35 -0.30 3.64
CA PHE A 116 -7.22 1.08 4.08
C PHE A 116 -5.83 1.23 4.70
N LEU A 117 -4.87 1.73 3.93
CA LEU A 117 -3.50 1.82 4.42
C LEU A 117 -3.34 3.07 5.30
N TYR A 118 -2.90 2.87 6.54
CA TYR A 118 -2.62 3.93 7.55
C TYR A 118 -3.82 4.87 7.75
N ASP A 119 -3.61 6.18 7.58
CA ASP A 119 -4.68 7.19 7.71
C ASP A 119 -5.46 7.39 6.41
N ASP A 120 -5.29 6.51 5.40
CA ASP A 120 -6.02 6.63 4.15
C ASP A 120 -7.53 6.56 4.40
N ALA A 121 -8.22 7.61 3.97
CA ALA A 121 -9.67 7.70 4.11
C ALA A 121 -10.40 6.78 3.12
N LEU A 122 -9.70 6.30 2.08
CA LEU A 122 -10.28 5.57 0.95
C LEU A 122 -9.54 4.26 0.67
N ALA A 123 -10.29 3.23 0.28
CA ALA A 123 -9.78 1.98 -0.27
C ALA A 123 -10.23 1.83 -1.73
N ILE A 124 -9.33 1.33 -2.59
CA ILE A 124 -9.65 1.06 -3.98
C ILE A 124 -10.44 -0.24 -4.07
N VAL A 125 -11.51 -0.22 -4.85
CA VAL A 125 -12.32 -1.38 -5.19
C VAL A 125 -12.48 -1.50 -6.70
N GLY A 126 -12.50 -2.73 -7.20
CA GLY A 126 -12.70 -3.04 -8.61
C GLY A 126 -13.87 -3.99 -8.80
N LYS A 127 -14.72 -3.71 -9.80
CA LYS A 127 -15.86 -4.54 -10.19
C LYS A 127 -16.05 -4.45 -11.70
N ASP A 128 -16.17 -5.61 -12.35
CA ASP A 128 -16.40 -5.73 -13.80
C ASP A 128 -15.39 -4.90 -14.64
N GLY A 129 -14.11 -4.90 -14.22
CA GLY A 129 -13.03 -4.18 -14.89
C GLY A 129 -13.08 -2.65 -14.70
N ARG A 130 -13.92 -2.15 -13.80
CA ARG A 130 -13.98 -0.74 -13.41
C ARG A 130 -13.53 -0.56 -11.96
N TYR A 131 -12.83 0.52 -11.71
CA TYR A 131 -12.29 0.88 -10.41
C TYR A 131 -12.96 2.11 -9.84
N GLY A 132 -13.10 2.13 -8.54
CA GLY A 132 -13.59 3.24 -7.73
C GLY A 132 -12.98 3.17 -6.34
N MET A 133 -13.51 3.97 -5.43
CA MET A 133 -13.04 3.97 -4.03
C MET A 133 -14.23 3.99 -3.08
N ILE A 134 -14.05 3.33 -1.94
CA ILE A 134 -14.97 3.38 -0.79
C ILE A 134 -14.29 4.08 0.38
N ASN A 135 -15.10 4.68 1.25
CA ASN A 135 -14.64 5.25 2.53
C ASN A 135 -14.68 4.18 3.66
N ARG A 136 -14.22 4.56 4.86
CA ARG A 136 -14.20 3.66 6.05
C ARG A 136 -15.59 3.27 6.58
N ASN A 137 -16.68 3.81 6.04
CA ASN A 137 -18.04 3.34 6.31
C ASN A 137 -18.51 2.28 5.30
N GLY A 138 -17.72 1.98 4.25
CA GLY A 138 -18.10 1.12 3.14
C GLY A 138 -18.93 1.82 2.06
N GLU A 139 -19.06 3.16 2.12
CA GLU A 139 -19.81 3.95 1.16
C GLU A 139 -18.94 4.32 -0.04
N THR A 140 -19.52 4.33 -1.24
CA THR A 140 -18.82 4.75 -2.46
C THR A 140 -18.46 6.24 -2.39
N ALA A 141 -17.16 6.52 -2.28
CA ALA A 141 -16.61 7.87 -2.31
C ALA A 141 -16.24 8.30 -3.73
N VAL A 142 -15.71 7.36 -4.53
CA VAL A 142 -15.39 7.55 -5.95
C VAL A 142 -16.13 6.47 -6.75
N PRO A 143 -16.97 6.85 -7.73
CA PRO A 143 -17.73 5.89 -8.53
C PRO A 143 -16.84 4.86 -9.26
N LEU A 144 -17.34 3.64 -9.45
CA LEU A 144 -16.66 2.58 -10.21
C LEU A 144 -16.74 2.85 -11.71
N GLU A 145 -15.98 3.81 -12.18
CA GLU A 145 -16.03 4.27 -13.57
C GLU A 145 -14.66 4.41 -14.23
N TYR A 146 -13.58 4.22 -13.49
CA TYR A 146 -12.22 4.35 -13.97
C TYR A 146 -11.70 3.03 -14.54
N ASP A 147 -10.90 3.12 -15.61
CA ASP A 147 -10.21 1.99 -16.21
C ASP A 147 -8.97 1.60 -15.40
N ARG A 148 -8.40 2.59 -14.67
CA ARG A 148 -7.26 2.44 -13.76
C ARG A 148 -7.34 3.46 -12.64
N LEU A 149 -7.12 2.99 -11.42
CA LEU A 149 -6.84 3.80 -10.23
C LEU A 149 -5.61 3.21 -9.54
N ASP A 150 -4.60 4.02 -9.31
CA ASP A 150 -3.42 3.60 -8.55
C ASP A 150 -3.63 3.87 -7.05
N GLY A 151 -2.83 3.24 -6.20
CA GLY A 151 -2.80 3.56 -4.76
C GLY A 151 -2.28 4.97 -4.52
N PHE A 152 -2.69 5.58 -3.41
CA PHE A 152 -2.10 6.83 -2.97
C PHE A 152 -0.66 6.59 -2.54
N MET A 153 0.25 7.39 -3.07
CA MET A 153 1.63 7.41 -2.63
C MET A 153 1.79 8.51 -1.59
N ARG A 154 2.36 8.17 -0.43
CA ARG A 154 2.75 9.15 0.60
C ARG A 154 4.17 9.63 0.30
N PRO A 155 4.37 10.84 -0.19
CA PRO A 155 5.70 11.42 -0.20
C PRO A 155 6.05 11.84 1.24
N GLU A 156 7.18 11.40 1.78
CA GLU A 156 7.67 11.79 3.10
C GLU A 156 7.83 13.32 3.26
N ASN A 157 7.85 14.03 2.16
CA ASN A 157 8.09 15.47 2.06
C ASN A 157 6.81 16.34 1.98
N GLY A 158 5.62 15.81 2.32
CA GLY A 158 4.39 16.61 2.42
C GLY A 158 3.81 17.10 1.09
N TYR A 159 4.20 16.52 -0.06
CA TYR A 159 3.57 16.77 -1.34
C TYR A 159 2.18 16.12 -1.37
N ASN A 160 1.21 16.80 -1.99
CA ASN A 160 -0.17 16.41 -2.06
C ASN A 160 -0.35 14.93 -2.43
N TYR A 161 -1.19 14.24 -1.65
CA TYR A 161 -1.63 12.88 -1.92
C TYR A 161 -2.43 12.86 -3.22
N LEU A 162 -1.76 12.58 -4.33
CA LEU A 162 -2.38 12.47 -5.64
C LEU A 162 -2.23 11.04 -6.15
N THR A 163 -3.34 10.47 -6.61
CA THR A 163 -3.35 9.18 -7.28
C THR A 163 -3.66 9.32 -8.75
N VAL A 164 -3.06 8.45 -9.57
CA VAL A 164 -3.38 8.36 -10.99
C VAL A 164 -4.77 7.78 -11.17
N ALA A 165 -5.59 8.43 -11.98
CA ALA A 165 -6.89 7.96 -12.42
C ALA A 165 -6.98 8.02 -13.93
N CYS A 166 -7.38 6.91 -14.56
CA CYS A 166 -7.58 6.86 -16.02
C CYS A 166 -9.01 6.44 -16.34
N LYS A 167 -9.64 7.13 -17.28
CA LYS A 167 -11.00 6.86 -17.75
C LYS A 167 -11.08 7.14 -19.25
N ALA A 168 -11.65 6.21 -20.01
CA ALA A 168 -11.79 6.30 -21.47
C ALA A 168 -10.46 6.61 -22.20
N GLY A 169 -9.37 5.97 -21.75
CA GLY A 169 -8.04 6.13 -22.34
C GLY A 169 -7.36 7.46 -22.03
N LYS A 170 -7.87 8.24 -21.07
CA LYS A 170 -7.25 9.48 -20.60
C LYS A 170 -6.98 9.40 -19.10
N CYS A 171 -5.82 9.90 -18.70
CA CYS A 171 -5.31 9.86 -17.33
C CYS A 171 -5.14 11.27 -16.77
N GLY A 172 -5.31 11.41 -15.49
CA GLY A 172 -5.10 12.59 -14.68
C GLY A 172 -4.92 12.19 -13.22
N TYR A 173 -5.24 13.08 -12.30
CA TYR A 173 -4.98 12.81 -10.89
C TYR A 173 -6.15 13.23 -9.99
N LEU A 174 -6.44 12.37 -9.00
CA LEU A 174 -7.39 12.63 -7.92
C LEU A 174 -6.63 12.90 -6.62
N ASP A 175 -7.25 13.69 -5.74
CA ASP A 175 -6.80 13.85 -4.35
C ASP A 175 -7.33 12.73 -3.44
N GLU A 176 -6.94 12.75 -2.17
CA GLU A 176 -7.35 11.80 -1.12
C GLU A 176 -8.87 11.78 -0.84
N LYS A 177 -9.62 12.75 -1.38
CA LYS A 177 -11.08 12.81 -1.31
C LYS A 177 -11.76 12.33 -2.60
N GLY A 178 -10.96 11.87 -3.58
CA GLY A 178 -11.46 11.44 -4.87
C GLY A 178 -11.82 12.57 -5.83
N LYS A 179 -11.44 13.84 -5.50
CA LYS A 179 -11.69 14.98 -6.38
C LYS A 179 -10.60 15.07 -7.44
N THR A 180 -10.98 15.30 -8.70
CA THR A 180 -10.04 15.56 -9.78
C THR A 180 -9.29 16.87 -9.53
N VAL A 181 -7.97 16.77 -9.36
CA VAL A 181 -7.05 17.90 -9.19
C VAL A 181 -6.39 18.26 -10.52
N ILE A 182 -5.97 17.24 -11.27
CA ILE A 182 -5.40 17.42 -12.61
C ILE A 182 -6.31 16.67 -13.59
N ALA A 183 -6.80 17.39 -14.59
CA ALA A 183 -7.76 16.88 -15.57
C ALA A 183 -7.24 15.62 -16.28
N LEU A 184 -8.16 14.71 -16.65
CA LEU A 184 -7.85 13.48 -17.37
C LEU A 184 -7.61 13.80 -18.85
N ASP A 185 -6.48 14.43 -19.15
CA ASP A 185 -6.12 14.92 -20.50
C ASP A 185 -4.87 14.23 -21.08
N TYR A 186 -4.20 13.40 -20.28
CA TYR A 186 -2.99 12.69 -20.68
C TYR A 186 -3.32 11.30 -21.23
N ASP A 187 -2.51 10.81 -22.15
CA ASP A 187 -2.65 9.45 -22.71
C ASP A 187 -2.13 8.36 -21.77
N ASP A 188 -1.22 8.74 -20.86
CA ASP A 188 -0.75 7.89 -19.75
C ASP A 188 -0.15 8.78 -18.65
N ALA A 189 -0.03 8.26 -17.42
CA ALA A 189 0.51 8.99 -16.29
C ALA A 189 1.17 8.04 -15.29
N GLY A 190 2.26 8.48 -14.67
CA GLY A 190 2.87 7.84 -13.52
C GLY A 190 2.60 8.60 -12.22
N GLY A 191 2.88 7.94 -11.08
CA GLY A 191 2.63 8.53 -9.76
C GLY A 191 3.59 9.67 -9.39
N PHE A 192 3.15 10.55 -8.48
CA PHE A 192 3.96 11.59 -7.85
C PHE A 192 4.75 10.98 -6.68
N GLY A 193 5.86 10.29 -6.97
CA GLY A 193 6.78 9.81 -5.93
C GLY A 193 7.73 10.89 -5.41
N ALA A 194 7.74 12.06 -6.06
CA ALA A 194 8.49 13.26 -5.68
C ALA A 194 7.69 14.51 -6.13
N ALA A 195 8.38 15.66 -6.28
CA ALA A 195 7.74 16.91 -6.73
C ALA A 195 7.27 16.89 -8.19
N ILE A 196 7.56 15.85 -8.95
CA ILE A 196 7.18 15.70 -10.34
C ILE A 196 6.64 14.30 -10.65
N ALA A 197 5.79 14.21 -11.67
CA ALA A 197 5.29 12.95 -12.21
C ALA A 197 5.43 12.91 -13.74
N PRO A 198 5.76 11.77 -14.34
CA PRO A 198 5.76 11.62 -15.79
C PRO A 198 4.32 11.53 -16.30
N VAL A 199 4.05 12.23 -17.39
CA VAL A 199 2.77 12.17 -18.11
C VAL A 199 3.02 12.11 -19.62
N LYS A 200 2.12 11.46 -20.34
CA LYS A 200 2.24 11.26 -21.79
C LYS A 200 1.22 12.07 -22.56
N LYS A 201 1.65 12.69 -23.66
CA LYS A 201 0.78 13.27 -24.67
C LYS A 201 1.21 12.81 -26.08
N GLY A 202 0.33 12.16 -26.79
CA GLY A 202 0.69 11.48 -28.03
C GLY A 202 1.77 10.41 -27.77
N ASP A 203 2.83 10.46 -28.54
CA ASP A 203 3.93 9.49 -28.42
C ASP A 203 5.06 9.95 -27.47
N ARG A 204 4.90 11.10 -26.78
CA ARG A 204 5.95 11.68 -25.97
C ARG A 204 5.57 11.85 -24.52
N TRP A 205 6.56 11.59 -23.66
CA TRP A 205 6.50 11.84 -22.24
C TRP A 205 7.06 13.21 -21.90
N GLY A 206 6.53 13.82 -20.87
CA GLY A 206 7.03 15.00 -20.18
C GLY A 206 6.85 14.83 -18.68
N TYR A 207 7.22 15.84 -17.91
CA TYR A 207 6.97 15.83 -16.45
C TYR A 207 6.17 17.05 -16.05
N ILE A 208 5.28 16.85 -15.10
CA ILE A 208 4.46 17.91 -14.51
C ILE A 208 4.67 17.97 -12.99
N ASN A 209 4.37 19.12 -12.39
CA ASN A 209 4.28 19.26 -10.95
C ASN A 209 2.84 18.96 -10.42
N PRO A 210 2.61 18.91 -9.09
CA PRO A 210 1.29 18.62 -8.52
C PRO A 210 0.19 19.66 -8.86
N GLN A 211 0.55 20.83 -9.40
CA GLN A 211 -0.38 21.82 -9.92
C GLN A 211 -0.71 21.61 -11.41
N GLY A 212 -0.21 20.51 -12.02
CA GLY A 212 -0.41 20.20 -13.43
C GLY A 212 0.44 21.05 -14.39
N LYS A 213 1.36 21.86 -13.88
CA LYS A 213 2.27 22.67 -14.72
C LYS A 213 3.39 21.81 -15.27
N THR A 214 3.64 21.90 -16.58
CA THR A 214 4.77 21.23 -17.24
C THR A 214 6.10 21.74 -16.69
N VAL A 215 6.92 20.83 -16.18
CA VAL A 215 8.27 21.06 -15.68
C VAL A 215 9.31 20.64 -16.71
N GLN A 216 9.09 19.48 -17.35
CA GLN A 216 9.87 19.03 -18.49
C GLN A 216 8.95 18.87 -19.70
N PRO A 217 9.37 19.35 -20.88
CA PRO A 217 8.54 19.33 -22.09
C PRO A 217 8.27 17.90 -22.57
N PHE A 218 7.21 17.72 -23.39
CA PHE A 218 6.83 16.45 -23.99
C PHE A 218 7.76 16.07 -25.15
N GLU A 219 8.96 15.60 -24.82
CA GLU A 219 9.98 15.29 -25.81
C GLU A 219 10.69 13.93 -25.58
N TYR A 220 10.32 13.23 -24.50
CA TYR A 220 10.94 11.95 -24.11
C TYR A 220 10.21 10.78 -24.77
N GLU A 221 10.94 9.76 -25.18
CA GLU A 221 10.42 8.49 -25.72
C GLU A 221 9.95 7.57 -24.59
N ALA A 222 10.62 7.65 -23.44
CA ALA A 222 10.28 6.95 -22.21
C ALA A 222 10.60 7.84 -21.00
N ALA A 223 9.86 7.66 -19.90
CA ALA A 223 10.06 8.39 -18.66
C ALA A 223 9.73 7.49 -17.46
N GLU A 224 10.59 7.49 -16.46
CA GLU A 224 10.35 6.81 -15.19
C GLU A 224 9.66 7.73 -14.20
N ALA A 225 8.82 7.15 -13.34
CA ALA A 225 8.28 7.82 -12.16
C ALA A 225 9.23 7.65 -10.97
N PHE A 226 9.27 8.64 -10.09
CA PHE A 226 9.80 8.45 -8.76
C PHE A 226 8.85 7.50 -8.01
N THR A 227 9.36 6.32 -7.65
CA THR A 227 8.59 5.33 -6.90
C THR A 227 9.05 5.32 -5.46
N HIS A 228 8.12 5.47 -4.51
CA HIS A 228 8.35 5.05 -3.14
C HIS A 228 7.93 3.59 -3.00
N ASN A 229 8.88 2.71 -2.74
CA ASN A 229 8.54 1.36 -2.33
C ASN A 229 8.37 1.34 -0.80
N TRP A 230 7.27 0.82 -0.31
CA TRP A 230 6.83 0.76 1.08
C TRP A 230 7.74 0.01 2.04
N ILE A 231 8.69 -0.77 1.52
CA ILE A 231 9.58 -1.61 2.32
C ILE A 231 11.00 -1.10 2.15
N GLY A 232 11.39 -0.09 2.97
CA GLY A 232 12.78 0.35 3.09
C GLY A 232 13.41 0.85 1.81
N SER A 233 12.62 1.42 0.93
CA SER A 233 13.13 1.94 -0.33
C SER A 233 13.87 3.24 -0.07
N ARG A 234 15.11 3.20 -0.48
CA ARG A 234 15.93 4.37 -0.61
C ARG A 234 15.31 5.30 -1.66
N GLU A 235 15.17 6.56 -1.35
CA GLU A 235 14.85 7.56 -2.35
C GLU A 235 15.88 7.50 -3.48
N ARG A 236 15.44 7.69 -4.71
CA ARG A 236 16.38 7.86 -5.82
C ARG A 236 16.74 9.34 -5.93
N GLU A 237 18.02 9.61 -6.13
CA GLU A 237 18.50 10.97 -6.41
C GLU A 237 17.93 11.53 -7.71
N CYS A 238 17.56 10.66 -8.65
CA CYS A 238 17.01 11.04 -9.94
C CYS A 238 16.22 9.87 -10.55
N VAL A 239 15.46 10.16 -11.59
CA VAL A 239 14.83 9.19 -12.49
C VAL A 239 15.42 9.29 -13.89
N GLU A 240 15.21 8.24 -14.68
CA GLU A 240 15.72 8.17 -16.03
C GLU A 240 14.59 8.41 -17.03
N ALA A 241 14.92 9.20 -18.07
CA ALA A 241 14.10 9.39 -19.24
C ALA A 241 14.94 9.12 -20.50
N GLN A 242 14.30 8.82 -21.63
CA GLN A 242 14.97 8.67 -22.92
C GLN A 242 14.62 9.83 -23.86
N LYS A 243 15.65 10.43 -24.46
CA LYS A 243 15.53 11.46 -25.46
C LYS A 243 16.50 11.23 -26.60
N ASN A 244 16.00 11.09 -27.82
CA ASN A 244 16.79 10.76 -29.04
C ASN A 244 17.68 9.53 -28.85
N GLY A 245 17.11 8.48 -28.22
CA GLY A 245 17.83 7.22 -27.92
C GLY A 245 18.91 7.35 -26.83
N LYS A 246 19.07 8.52 -26.21
CA LYS A 246 20.01 8.75 -25.09
C LYS A 246 19.26 8.81 -23.76
N ARG A 247 19.93 8.31 -22.73
CA ARG A 247 19.46 8.43 -21.35
C ARG A 247 19.68 9.84 -20.81
N VAL A 248 18.67 10.38 -20.13
CA VAL A 248 18.68 11.67 -19.46
C VAL A 248 18.27 11.46 -18.00
N ALA A 249 19.08 11.91 -17.06
CA ALA A 249 18.77 11.90 -15.64
C ALA A 249 18.05 13.19 -15.23
N ILE A 250 16.99 13.07 -14.44
CA ILE A 250 16.14 14.19 -13.99
C ILE A 250 16.00 14.09 -12.46
N ASP A 251 16.30 15.18 -11.76
CA ASP A 251 16.20 15.26 -10.30
C ASP A 251 14.72 15.36 -9.82
N PRO A 252 14.45 15.22 -8.51
CA PRO A 252 13.10 15.33 -7.96
C PRO A 252 12.40 16.67 -8.20
N GLN A 253 13.12 17.73 -8.50
CA GLN A 253 12.61 19.06 -8.83
C GLN A 253 12.39 19.24 -10.33
N GLY A 254 12.72 18.23 -11.13
CA GLY A 254 12.56 18.23 -12.57
C GLY A 254 13.68 18.91 -13.35
N LYS A 255 14.85 19.08 -12.75
CA LYS A 255 16.03 19.62 -13.45
C LYS A 255 16.79 18.48 -14.13
N THR A 256 17.20 18.68 -15.36
CA THR A 256 18.11 17.78 -16.07
C THR A 256 19.49 17.83 -15.44
N LEU A 257 20.01 16.66 -15.12
CA LEU A 257 21.34 16.48 -14.53
C LEU A 257 22.41 16.29 -15.62
N PRO A 258 23.70 16.44 -15.29
CA PRO A 258 24.80 16.26 -16.23
C PRO A 258 24.75 14.92 -16.97
N GLU A 259 25.22 14.91 -18.23
CA GLU A 259 25.36 13.69 -19.03
C GLU A 259 26.24 12.69 -18.25
N ASN A 260 25.82 11.41 -18.18
CA ASN A 260 26.43 10.34 -17.40
C ASN A 260 26.08 10.28 -15.89
N THR A 261 25.20 11.14 -15.36
CA THR A 261 24.65 10.95 -14.02
C THR A 261 23.92 9.59 -13.95
N ARG A 262 24.24 8.76 -12.95
CA ARG A 262 23.53 7.52 -12.67
C ARG A 262 22.52 7.76 -11.57
N CYS A 263 21.28 7.32 -11.78
CA CYS A 263 20.22 7.41 -10.78
C CYS A 263 20.31 6.24 -9.80
N GLU A 264 21.17 6.39 -8.80
CA GLU A 264 21.37 5.39 -7.76
C GLU A 264 20.35 5.57 -6.62
N LEU A 265 20.15 4.50 -5.86
CA LEU A 265 19.38 4.58 -4.61
C LEU A 265 20.23 5.32 -3.57
N LEU A 266 19.65 6.31 -2.91
CA LEU A 266 20.31 7.00 -1.79
C LEU A 266 20.70 6.00 -0.69
N PRO A 267 21.82 6.18 0.01
CA PRO A 267 22.13 5.39 1.18
C PRO A 267 21.04 5.58 2.24
N PRO A 268 20.79 4.57 3.11
CA PRO A 268 19.85 4.75 4.20
C PRO A 268 20.27 5.95 5.05
N PRO A 269 19.32 6.73 5.59
CA PRO A 269 19.65 7.81 6.51
C PRO A 269 20.47 7.24 7.66
N ASN A 270 21.57 7.92 8.01
CA ASN A 270 22.31 7.58 9.22
C ASN A 270 21.40 7.89 10.43
N ILE A 271 20.89 6.85 11.09
CA ILE A 271 20.15 6.92 12.35
C ILE A 271 21.15 6.80 13.49
#